data_5ac0a6cb70f02c7e945f3613affc5157
#
_entry.id   5ac0a6cb70f02c7e945f3613affc5157
#
_cell.length_a   1.000
_cell.length_b   1.000
_cell.length_c   1.000
_cell.angle_alpha   90.00
_cell.angle_beta   90.00
_cell.angle_gamma   90.00
#
_symmetry.space_group_name_H-M   'P 1'
#
loop_
_entity.id
_entity.type
_entity.pdbx_description
1 polymer ?
#
loop_
_entity_poly.entity_id
_entity_poly.type
_entity_poly.pdbx_seq_one_letter_code
_entity_poly.pdbx_strand_id
1 'polypeptide(L)'
;KTGFYLDQRVNRERLSDYSSGADVLNCFSYTGGFAVSALAGGAKSVTNIDTSGDCLAIGERNVALNGFDPAVVENIDGDVFEVLRRFRDSRRTFDIIVLDPPRFAESKARLQQACRGYKDINLLACKLLRPGGLLMTYSCSGHVAPDLFQKIVSDGALDANRFGQILERQYQPADHPVALNFPEGQYLKGLICRIC
;
A
#
# COMPACT_ATOMS: atom_id res chain seq x y z
N LYS A 1 4.93 -13.75 11.10
CA LYS A 1 4.68 -12.34 11.50
C LYS A 1 4.25 -12.35 12.98
N THR A 2 4.72 -11.39 13.76
CA THR A 2 4.63 -11.41 15.23
C THR A 2 3.56 -10.46 15.79
N GLY A 3 2.52 -10.15 15.04
CA GLY A 3 1.43 -9.31 15.49
C GLY A 3 1.03 -8.22 14.49
N PHE A 4 0.19 -7.30 14.93
CA PHE A 4 -0.35 -6.24 14.14
C PHE A 4 0.65 -5.07 14.02
N TYR A 5 0.79 -4.49 12.83
CA TYR A 5 1.72 -3.40 12.56
C TYR A 5 1.13 -2.06 13.01
N LEU A 6 1.50 -1.61 14.22
CA LEU A 6 1.01 -0.35 14.79
C LEU A 6 1.66 0.89 14.15
N ASP A 7 2.83 0.73 13.55
CA ASP A 7 3.55 1.80 12.84
C ASP A 7 2.80 2.38 11.63
N GLN A 8 1.81 1.64 11.10
CA GLN A 8 0.93 2.09 10.02
C GLN A 8 -0.39 2.71 10.53
N ARG A 9 -0.59 2.90 11.84
CA ARG A 9 -1.87 3.32 12.42
C ARG A 9 -2.39 4.64 11.82
N VAL A 10 -1.59 5.69 11.86
CA VAL A 10 -1.97 7.00 11.32
C VAL A 10 -2.15 6.95 9.79
N ASN A 11 -1.34 6.16 9.10
CA ASN A 11 -1.44 6.00 7.65
C ASN A 11 -2.75 5.29 7.26
N ARG A 12 -3.24 4.35 8.07
CA ARG A 12 -4.56 3.73 7.90
C ARG A 12 -5.69 4.72 8.15
N GLU A 13 -5.57 5.57 9.18
CA GLU A 13 -6.53 6.66 9.44
C GLU A 13 -6.61 7.61 8.23
N ARG A 14 -5.45 7.97 7.64
CA ARG A 14 -5.44 8.82 6.44
C ARG A 14 -6.11 8.17 5.23
N LEU A 15 -6.02 6.84 5.07
CA LEU A 15 -6.77 6.17 4.00
C LEU A 15 -8.28 6.38 4.17
N SER A 16 -8.82 6.34 5.40
CA SER A 16 -10.25 6.53 5.62
C SER A 16 -10.72 7.91 5.15
N ASP A 17 -9.92 8.96 5.29
CA ASP A 17 -10.26 10.31 4.86
C ASP A 17 -10.46 10.44 3.34
N TYR A 18 -9.88 9.55 2.56
CA TYR A 18 -9.95 9.55 1.09
C TYR A 18 -10.91 8.49 0.52
N SER A 19 -11.48 7.61 1.36
CA SER A 19 -12.13 6.37 0.89
C SER A 19 -13.60 6.50 0.53
N SER A 20 -14.24 7.65 0.75
CA SER A 20 -15.70 7.82 0.52
C SER A 20 -16.09 7.46 -0.93
N GLY A 21 -16.91 6.42 -1.08
CA GLY A 21 -17.42 5.94 -2.36
C GLY A 21 -16.38 5.26 -3.27
N ALA A 22 -15.13 5.07 -2.79
CA ALA A 22 -14.03 4.55 -3.59
C ALA A 22 -14.03 3.03 -3.73
N ASP A 23 -13.59 2.55 -4.88
CA ASP A 23 -13.13 1.16 -5.08
C ASP A 23 -11.64 1.08 -4.70
N VAL A 24 -11.32 0.36 -3.63
CA VAL A 24 -9.97 0.31 -3.04
C VAL A 24 -9.30 -1.03 -3.32
N LEU A 25 -8.04 -0.99 -3.80
CA LEU A 25 -7.16 -2.15 -3.90
C LEU A 25 -6.11 -2.09 -2.79
N ASN A 26 -6.08 -3.11 -1.93
CA ASN A 26 -5.15 -3.22 -0.81
C ASN A 26 -4.18 -4.38 -1.06
N CYS A 27 -2.96 -4.07 -1.44
CA CYS A 27 -1.90 -5.03 -1.75
C CYS A 27 -1.03 -5.31 -0.53
N PHE A 28 -0.62 -6.58 -0.36
CA PHE A 28 0.08 -7.07 0.83
C PHE A 28 -0.78 -6.87 2.08
N SER A 29 -2.06 -7.22 1.95
CA SER A 29 -3.13 -6.78 2.85
C SER A 29 -3.00 -7.31 4.28
N TYR A 30 -2.19 -8.36 4.49
CA TYR A 30 -2.02 -9.00 5.80
C TYR A 30 -3.39 -9.31 6.41
N THR A 31 -3.65 -8.86 7.65
CA THR A 31 -4.93 -9.07 8.36
C THR A 31 -5.97 -7.96 8.09
N GLY A 32 -5.86 -7.27 6.97
CA GLY A 32 -6.87 -6.34 6.47
C GLY A 32 -6.98 -5.00 7.21
N GLY A 33 -5.94 -4.54 7.90
CA GLY A 33 -6.01 -3.28 8.65
C GLY A 33 -6.34 -2.07 7.78
N PHE A 34 -5.75 -1.95 6.58
CA PHE A 34 -6.11 -0.92 5.62
C PHE A 34 -7.53 -1.12 5.06
N ALA A 35 -7.98 -2.37 4.87
CA ALA A 35 -9.34 -2.65 4.40
C ALA A 35 -10.39 -2.15 5.39
N VAL A 36 -10.23 -2.45 6.68
CA VAL A 36 -11.13 -1.96 7.74
C VAL A 36 -11.16 -0.42 7.76
N SER A 37 -10.00 0.24 7.63
CA SER A 37 -9.94 1.71 7.59
C SER A 37 -10.60 2.30 6.34
N ALA A 38 -10.44 1.67 5.18
CA ALA A 38 -11.11 2.09 3.96
C ALA A 38 -12.64 2.00 4.10
N LEU A 39 -13.15 0.90 4.65
CA LEU A 39 -14.58 0.72 4.89
C LEU A 39 -15.11 1.72 5.92
N ALA A 40 -14.35 2.01 6.98
CA ALA A 40 -14.69 3.05 7.96
C ALA A 40 -14.79 4.45 7.32
N GLY A 41 -14.00 4.71 6.28
CA GLY A 41 -14.06 5.93 5.46
C GLY A 41 -15.15 5.91 4.38
N GLY A 42 -15.97 4.86 4.32
CA GLY A 42 -17.07 4.74 3.35
C GLY A 42 -16.67 4.22 1.98
N ALA A 43 -15.61 3.41 1.88
CA ALA A 43 -15.26 2.73 0.64
C ALA A 43 -16.45 1.89 0.13
N LYS A 44 -16.67 1.94 -1.18
CA LYS A 44 -17.71 1.16 -1.84
C LYS A 44 -17.37 -0.33 -1.91
N SER A 45 -16.10 -0.62 -2.17
CA SER A 45 -15.57 -1.98 -2.21
C SER A 45 -14.09 -2.00 -1.86
N VAL A 46 -13.61 -3.13 -1.34
CA VAL A 46 -12.18 -3.37 -1.10
C VAL A 46 -11.78 -4.70 -1.72
N THR A 47 -10.67 -4.70 -2.47
CA THR A 47 -10.03 -5.92 -2.94
C THR A 47 -8.70 -6.10 -2.19
N ASN A 48 -8.57 -7.14 -1.40
CA ASN A 48 -7.35 -7.51 -0.69
C ASN A 48 -6.54 -8.52 -1.50
N ILE A 49 -5.21 -8.36 -1.53
CA ILE A 49 -4.28 -9.35 -2.08
C ILE A 49 -3.22 -9.66 -1.02
N ASP A 50 -3.05 -10.92 -0.68
CA ASP A 50 -1.95 -11.42 0.14
C ASP A 50 -1.64 -12.87 -0.26
N THR A 51 -0.41 -13.34 -0.02
CA THR A 51 0.01 -14.74 -0.26
C THR A 51 -0.34 -15.67 0.89
N SER A 52 -0.99 -15.17 1.93
CA SER A 52 -1.38 -15.94 3.12
C SER A 52 -2.89 -15.99 3.24
N GLY A 53 -3.48 -17.11 2.84
CA GLY A 53 -4.92 -17.37 3.03
C GLY A 53 -5.36 -17.24 4.49
N ASP A 54 -4.53 -17.63 5.45
CA ASP A 54 -4.81 -17.45 6.89
C ASP A 54 -4.92 -15.97 7.27
N CYS A 55 -4.04 -15.13 6.72
CA CYS A 55 -4.11 -13.68 6.96
C CYS A 55 -5.38 -13.07 6.35
N LEU A 56 -5.76 -13.49 5.15
CA LEU A 56 -7.00 -13.05 4.50
C LEU A 56 -8.24 -13.48 5.29
N ALA A 57 -8.27 -14.71 5.82
CA ALA A 57 -9.36 -15.18 6.68
C ALA A 57 -9.47 -14.39 8.00
N ILE A 58 -8.34 -13.99 8.58
CA ILE A 58 -8.32 -13.07 9.73
C ILE A 58 -8.84 -11.68 9.31
N GLY A 59 -8.44 -11.19 8.14
CA GLY A 59 -8.92 -9.93 7.57
C GLY A 59 -10.43 -9.88 7.42
N GLU A 60 -11.04 -10.94 6.91
CA GLU A 60 -12.49 -11.08 6.78
C GLU A 60 -13.19 -11.02 8.15
N ARG A 61 -12.66 -11.71 9.15
CA ARG A 61 -13.16 -11.63 10.53
C ARG A 61 -13.03 -10.22 11.10
N ASN A 62 -11.93 -9.52 10.83
CA ASN A 62 -11.74 -8.13 11.27
C ASN A 62 -12.77 -7.19 10.63
N VAL A 63 -13.11 -7.38 9.36
CA VAL A 63 -14.17 -6.63 8.68
C VAL A 63 -15.51 -6.84 9.41
N ALA A 64 -15.90 -8.09 9.65
CA ALA A 64 -17.13 -8.44 10.36
C ALA A 64 -17.17 -7.91 11.81
N LEU A 65 -16.05 -8.03 12.55
CA LEU A 65 -15.92 -7.53 13.93
C LEU A 65 -16.09 -6.01 14.03
N ASN A 66 -15.75 -5.27 12.97
CA ASN A 66 -15.95 -3.82 12.91
C ASN A 66 -17.34 -3.43 12.35
N GLY A 67 -18.25 -4.39 12.16
CA GLY A 67 -19.63 -4.14 11.74
C GLY A 67 -19.80 -3.87 10.24
N PHE A 68 -18.79 -4.16 9.43
CA PHE A 68 -18.87 -4.02 7.97
C PHE A 68 -19.33 -5.34 7.32
N ASP A 69 -20.02 -5.23 6.19
CA ASP A 69 -20.44 -6.39 5.40
C ASP A 69 -19.24 -7.01 4.66
N PRO A 70 -18.86 -8.26 4.95
CA PRO A 70 -17.79 -8.94 4.22
C PRO A 70 -18.06 -9.09 2.71
N ALA A 71 -19.31 -9.02 2.27
CA ALA A 71 -19.67 -9.15 0.85
C ALA A 71 -19.12 -8.00 -0.04
N VAL A 72 -18.76 -6.85 0.55
CA VAL A 72 -18.10 -5.76 -0.18
C VAL A 72 -16.57 -5.90 -0.23
N VAL A 73 -16.04 -7.01 0.31
CA VAL A 73 -14.60 -7.28 0.35
C VAL A 73 -14.28 -8.54 -0.47
N GLU A 74 -13.45 -8.38 -1.49
CA GLU A 74 -12.89 -9.49 -2.25
C GLU A 74 -11.51 -9.83 -1.70
N ASN A 75 -11.28 -11.09 -1.33
CA ASN A 75 -9.99 -11.58 -0.87
C ASN A 75 -9.34 -12.49 -1.94
N ILE A 76 -8.11 -12.16 -2.35
CA ILE A 76 -7.36 -12.90 -3.36
C ILE A 76 -6.08 -13.45 -2.73
N ASP A 77 -6.01 -14.78 -2.58
CA ASP A 77 -4.78 -15.48 -2.23
C ASP A 77 -3.90 -15.59 -3.49
N GLY A 78 -2.77 -14.88 -3.48
CA GLY A 78 -1.88 -14.84 -4.62
C GLY A 78 -0.72 -13.84 -4.51
N ASP A 79 0.25 -14.01 -5.39
CA ASP A 79 1.36 -13.07 -5.53
C ASP A 79 0.88 -11.74 -6.10
N VAL A 80 1.21 -10.65 -5.38
CA VAL A 80 0.78 -9.30 -5.77
C VAL A 80 1.23 -8.92 -7.17
N PHE A 81 2.48 -9.25 -7.54
CA PHE A 81 3.00 -8.92 -8.87
C PHE A 81 2.23 -9.63 -9.99
N GLU A 82 1.85 -10.89 -9.77
CA GLU A 82 1.07 -11.67 -10.73
C GLU A 82 -0.36 -11.16 -10.82
N VAL A 83 -1.00 -10.89 -9.66
CA VAL A 83 -2.38 -10.39 -9.62
C VAL A 83 -2.50 -9.01 -10.26
N LEU A 84 -1.56 -8.08 -9.99
CA LEU A 84 -1.55 -6.76 -10.62
C LEU A 84 -1.40 -6.85 -12.15
N ARG A 85 -0.56 -7.77 -12.66
CA ARG A 85 -0.43 -7.99 -14.11
C ARG A 85 -1.75 -8.52 -14.71
N ARG A 86 -2.38 -9.48 -14.04
CA ARG A 86 -3.69 -10.02 -14.43
C ARG A 86 -4.78 -8.95 -14.47
N PHE A 87 -4.80 -8.03 -13.47
CA PHE A 87 -5.73 -6.90 -13.45
C PHE A 87 -5.46 -5.92 -14.60
N ARG A 88 -4.19 -5.61 -14.88
CA ARG A 88 -3.81 -4.81 -16.05
C ARG A 88 -4.34 -5.42 -17.35
N ASP A 89 -4.14 -6.72 -17.54
CA ASP A 89 -4.50 -7.43 -18.77
C ASP A 89 -6.04 -7.51 -18.92
N SER A 90 -6.78 -7.60 -17.80
CA SER A 90 -8.25 -7.52 -17.77
C SER A 90 -8.81 -6.09 -17.73
N ARG A 91 -7.95 -5.06 -17.71
CA ARG A 91 -8.33 -3.65 -17.63
C ARG A 91 -9.15 -3.30 -16.39
N ARG A 92 -8.96 -4.01 -15.29
CA ARG A 92 -9.56 -3.66 -14.00
C ARG A 92 -8.95 -2.38 -13.47
N THR A 93 -9.77 -1.47 -12.91
CA THR A 93 -9.31 -0.17 -12.40
C THR A 93 -9.86 0.11 -11.01
N PHE A 94 -9.17 0.99 -10.28
CA PHE A 94 -9.48 1.35 -8.90
C PHE A 94 -9.37 2.87 -8.69
N ASP A 95 -10.03 3.39 -7.67
CA ASP A 95 -9.91 4.79 -7.26
C ASP A 95 -8.72 5.01 -6.33
N ILE A 96 -8.45 4.02 -5.44
CA ILE A 96 -7.32 4.07 -4.51
C ILE A 96 -6.59 2.73 -4.56
N ILE A 97 -5.25 2.78 -4.58
CA ILE A 97 -4.40 1.60 -4.45
C ILE A 97 -3.43 1.81 -3.28
N VAL A 98 -3.41 0.86 -2.35
CA VAL A 98 -2.46 0.79 -1.24
C VAL A 98 -1.41 -0.27 -1.57
N LEU A 99 -0.13 0.11 -1.48
CA LEU A 99 1.02 -0.78 -1.62
C LEU A 99 1.83 -0.74 -0.31
N ASP A 100 1.66 -1.72 0.55
CA ASP A 100 2.41 -1.88 1.81
C ASP A 100 3.26 -3.17 1.80
N PRO A 101 4.27 -3.26 0.92
CA PRO A 101 5.04 -4.47 0.73
C PRO A 101 5.92 -4.78 1.94
N PRO A 102 6.29 -6.06 2.12
CA PRO A 102 7.34 -6.43 3.06
C PRO A 102 8.67 -5.80 2.67
N ARG A 103 9.65 -5.86 3.57
CA ARG A 103 10.99 -5.32 3.32
C ARG A 103 11.65 -6.03 2.13
N PHE A 104 11.76 -5.34 0.98
CA PHE A 104 12.43 -5.87 -0.20
C PHE A 104 13.96 -5.79 -0.10
N ALA A 105 14.50 -4.76 0.59
CA ALA A 105 15.94 -4.59 0.81
C ALA A 105 16.32 -5.02 2.23
N GLU A 106 16.70 -6.28 2.39
CA GLU A 106 17.21 -6.82 3.66
C GLU A 106 18.70 -6.44 3.90
N SER A 107 19.42 -6.11 2.85
CA SER A 107 20.82 -5.70 2.89
C SER A 107 21.15 -4.73 1.75
N LYS A 108 22.28 -4.00 1.90
CA LYS A 108 22.79 -3.11 0.83
C LYS A 108 23.04 -3.85 -0.48
N ALA A 109 23.48 -5.10 -0.43
CA ALA A 109 23.73 -5.91 -1.63
C ALA A 109 22.44 -6.18 -2.44
N ARG A 110 21.27 -6.20 -1.78
CA ARG A 110 19.97 -6.41 -2.44
C ARG A 110 19.26 -5.11 -2.82
N LEU A 111 19.86 -3.95 -2.56
CA LEU A 111 19.21 -2.66 -2.79
C LEU A 111 18.74 -2.48 -4.24
N GLN A 112 19.57 -2.82 -5.23
CA GLN A 112 19.21 -2.69 -6.64
C GLN A 112 18.02 -3.57 -7.03
N GLN A 113 17.99 -4.81 -6.54
CA GLN A 113 16.85 -5.72 -6.75
C GLN A 113 15.59 -5.20 -6.11
N ALA A 114 15.69 -4.69 -4.88
CA ALA A 114 14.57 -4.09 -4.16
C ALA A 114 13.99 -2.87 -4.90
N CYS A 115 14.87 -1.97 -5.41
CA CYS A 115 14.44 -0.82 -6.20
C CYS A 115 13.66 -1.24 -7.45
N ARG A 116 14.06 -2.32 -8.13
CA ARG A 116 13.30 -2.86 -9.27
C ARG A 116 11.93 -3.37 -8.86
N GLY A 117 11.84 -4.10 -7.73
CA GLY A 117 10.56 -4.59 -7.19
C GLY A 117 9.61 -3.44 -6.83
N TYR A 118 10.11 -2.43 -6.10
CA TYR A 118 9.32 -1.24 -5.81
C TYR A 118 8.87 -0.51 -7.07
N LYS A 119 9.75 -0.35 -8.07
CA LYS A 119 9.39 0.28 -9.34
C LYS A 119 8.30 -0.50 -10.07
N ASP A 120 8.41 -1.82 -10.17
CA ASP A 120 7.45 -2.67 -10.87
C ASP A 120 6.04 -2.59 -10.27
N ILE A 121 5.91 -2.73 -8.93
CA ILE A 121 4.59 -2.64 -8.30
C ILE A 121 3.97 -1.23 -8.42
N ASN A 122 4.77 -0.17 -8.30
CA ASN A 122 4.29 1.20 -8.46
C ASN A 122 3.89 1.50 -9.91
N LEU A 123 4.63 1.01 -10.90
CA LEU A 123 4.27 1.09 -12.32
C LEU A 123 2.92 0.40 -12.58
N LEU A 124 2.75 -0.82 -12.08
CA LEU A 124 1.50 -1.57 -12.24
C LEU A 124 0.34 -0.86 -11.57
N ALA A 125 0.52 -0.35 -10.33
CA ALA A 125 -0.50 0.41 -9.63
C ALA A 125 -0.91 1.68 -10.41
N CYS A 126 0.06 2.44 -10.94
CA CYS A 126 -0.23 3.62 -11.77
C CYS A 126 -1.05 3.28 -13.01
N LYS A 127 -0.85 2.10 -13.62
CA LYS A 127 -1.66 1.64 -14.76
C LYS A 127 -3.08 1.23 -14.38
N LEU A 128 -3.30 0.80 -13.14
CA LEU A 128 -4.59 0.34 -12.63
C LEU A 128 -5.43 1.46 -12.01
N LEU A 129 -4.83 2.61 -11.69
CA LEU A 129 -5.55 3.74 -11.15
C LEU A 129 -6.35 4.47 -12.21
N ARG A 130 -7.59 4.80 -11.89
CA ARG A 130 -8.41 5.74 -12.67
C ARG A 130 -7.70 7.11 -12.75
N PRO A 131 -7.95 7.93 -13.78
CA PRO A 131 -7.43 9.30 -13.81
C PRO A 131 -7.85 10.09 -12.56
N GLY A 132 -6.88 10.70 -11.87
CA GLY A 132 -7.10 11.39 -10.60
C GLY A 132 -7.14 10.48 -9.36
N GLY A 133 -7.00 9.17 -9.54
CA GLY A 133 -6.96 8.20 -8.44
C GLY A 133 -5.73 8.34 -7.56
N LEU A 134 -5.79 7.74 -6.36
CA LEU A 134 -4.77 7.89 -5.33
C LEU A 134 -3.91 6.63 -5.19
N LEU A 135 -2.60 6.84 -5.20
CA LEU A 135 -1.60 5.84 -4.85
C LEU A 135 -1.09 6.10 -3.43
N MET A 136 -1.30 5.15 -2.52
CA MET A 136 -0.69 5.13 -1.19
C MET A 136 0.39 4.05 -1.19
N THR A 137 1.66 4.44 -1.21
CA THR A 137 2.76 3.49 -1.36
C THR A 137 3.79 3.65 -0.26
N TYR A 138 4.28 2.52 0.27
CA TYR A 138 5.12 2.46 1.45
C TYR A 138 6.40 1.65 1.23
N SER A 139 7.40 1.95 2.05
CA SER A 139 8.61 1.15 2.20
C SER A 139 9.07 1.16 3.66
N CYS A 140 9.23 -0.02 4.24
CA CYS A 140 9.85 -0.22 5.56
C CYS A 140 11.33 -0.61 5.47
N SER A 141 11.96 -0.51 4.29
CA SER A 141 13.37 -0.84 4.09
C SER A 141 14.28 0.31 4.52
N GLY A 142 15.06 0.14 5.60
CA GLY A 142 16.01 1.16 6.09
C GLY A 142 17.10 1.52 5.07
N HIS A 143 17.43 0.62 4.14
CA HIS A 143 18.41 0.87 3.07
C HIS A 143 17.87 1.70 1.90
N VAL A 144 16.56 1.92 1.82
CA VAL A 144 15.93 2.78 0.81
C VAL A 144 15.68 4.16 1.44
N ALA A 145 16.51 5.14 1.09
CA ALA A 145 16.34 6.52 1.57
C ALA A 145 15.02 7.14 1.02
N PRO A 146 14.41 8.12 1.71
CA PRO A 146 13.17 8.76 1.26
C PRO A 146 13.23 9.32 -0.16
N ASP A 147 14.32 10.01 -0.52
CA ASP A 147 14.49 10.60 -1.86
C ASP A 147 14.63 9.51 -2.94
N LEU A 148 15.34 8.42 -2.62
CA LEU A 148 15.43 7.26 -3.51
C LEU A 148 14.06 6.60 -3.70
N PHE A 149 13.27 6.47 -2.62
CA PHE A 149 11.91 5.91 -2.71
C PHE A 149 11.02 6.79 -3.59
N GLN A 150 11.02 8.11 -3.37
CA GLN A 150 10.28 9.04 -4.23
C GLN A 150 10.70 8.91 -5.70
N LYS A 151 12.02 8.84 -5.98
CA LYS A 151 12.51 8.65 -7.35
C LYS A 151 11.97 7.36 -7.97
N ILE A 152 11.99 6.25 -7.23
CA ILE A 152 11.49 4.96 -7.71
C ILE A 152 10.00 5.04 -8.06
N VAL A 153 9.18 5.67 -7.20
CA VAL A 153 7.74 5.86 -7.45
C VAL A 153 7.51 6.75 -8.66
N SER A 154 8.28 7.84 -8.79
CA SER A 154 8.24 8.72 -9.97
C SER A 154 8.59 7.98 -11.26
N ASP A 155 9.68 7.22 -11.25
CA ASP A 155 10.11 6.42 -12.41
C ASP A 155 9.03 5.37 -12.80
N GLY A 156 8.32 4.80 -11.80
CA GLY A 156 7.21 3.89 -12.03
C GLY A 156 6.01 4.58 -12.70
N ALA A 157 5.64 5.78 -12.25
CA ALA A 157 4.57 6.57 -12.85
C ALA A 157 4.91 6.99 -14.30
N LEU A 158 6.15 7.46 -14.53
CA LEU A 158 6.61 7.82 -15.88
C LEU A 158 6.59 6.62 -16.84
N ASP A 159 7.05 5.45 -16.42
CA ASP A 159 7.00 4.23 -17.24
C ASP A 159 5.55 3.73 -17.46
N ALA A 160 4.62 4.09 -16.58
CA ALA A 160 3.20 3.88 -16.80
C ALA A 160 2.57 4.91 -17.76
N ASN A 161 3.34 5.87 -18.23
CA ASN A 161 2.90 7.01 -19.02
C ASN A 161 1.88 7.87 -18.27
N ARG A 162 2.10 8.06 -16.95
CA ARG A 162 1.23 8.81 -16.05
C ARG A 162 2.04 9.91 -15.34
N PHE A 163 1.35 10.98 -14.96
CA PHE A 163 1.88 12.04 -14.12
C PHE A 163 1.37 11.89 -12.69
N GLY A 164 2.24 12.10 -11.70
CA GLY A 164 1.90 11.99 -10.28
C GLY A 164 2.22 13.27 -9.50
N GLN A 165 1.35 13.62 -8.57
CA GLN A 165 1.54 14.72 -7.61
C GLN A 165 1.55 14.16 -6.20
N ILE A 166 2.58 14.44 -5.42
CA ILE A 166 2.64 14.07 -4.00
C ILE A 166 1.70 15.01 -3.24
N LEU A 167 0.67 14.44 -2.61
CA LEU A 167 -0.23 15.17 -1.71
C LEU A 167 0.34 15.17 -0.30
N GLU A 168 0.85 14.03 0.17
CA GLU A 168 1.35 13.87 1.53
C GLU A 168 2.58 12.96 1.56
N ARG A 169 3.46 13.24 2.53
CA ARG A 169 4.53 12.34 2.96
C ARG A 169 4.12 11.69 4.27
N GLN A 170 4.30 10.39 4.37
CA GLN A 170 3.88 9.61 5.52
C GLN A 170 5.07 8.90 6.16
N TYR A 171 4.99 8.76 7.47
CA TYR A 171 6.01 8.16 8.32
C TYR A 171 5.34 7.31 9.41
N GLN A 172 6.14 6.68 10.25
CA GLN A 172 5.67 6.07 11.48
C GLN A 172 5.11 7.14 12.44
N PRO A 173 4.06 6.80 13.22
CA PRO A 173 3.42 7.76 14.13
C PRO A 173 4.26 8.03 15.38
N ALA A 174 3.82 9.01 16.18
CA ALA A 174 4.53 9.47 17.38
C ALA A 174 4.71 8.39 18.48
N ASP A 175 3.88 7.35 18.47
CA ASP A 175 4.02 6.17 19.34
C ASP A 175 5.12 5.19 18.88
N HIS A 176 5.76 5.49 17.73
CA HIS A 176 6.99 4.86 17.26
C HIS A 176 8.11 5.91 17.13
N PRO A 177 8.55 6.51 18.28
CA PRO A 177 9.47 7.63 18.25
C PRO A 177 10.85 7.20 17.76
N VAL A 178 11.52 8.12 17.10
CA VAL A 178 12.91 7.96 16.67
C VAL A 178 13.82 8.65 17.66
N ALA A 179 14.80 7.94 18.21
CA ALA A 179 15.77 8.55 19.11
C ALA A 179 16.69 9.51 18.35
N LEU A 180 16.98 10.69 18.93
CA LEU A 180 17.80 11.72 18.27
C LEU A 180 19.20 11.22 17.90
N ASN A 181 19.75 10.29 18.67
CA ASN A 181 21.06 9.67 18.44
C ASN A 181 20.99 8.37 17.62
N PHE A 182 19.81 7.99 17.10
CA PHE A 182 19.62 6.81 16.27
C PHE A 182 18.63 7.09 15.13
N PRO A 183 19.02 7.92 14.15
CA PRO A 183 18.15 8.34 13.04
C PRO A 183 17.71 7.16 12.15
N GLU A 184 18.42 6.03 12.15
CA GLU A 184 18.05 4.80 11.45
C GLU A 184 16.74 4.19 11.98
N GLY A 185 16.29 4.57 13.17
CA GLY A 185 14.98 4.24 13.70
C GLY A 185 13.82 4.77 12.85
N GLN A 186 14.06 5.78 11.99
CA GLN A 186 13.09 6.24 10.99
C GLN A 186 13.14 5.36 9.74
N TYR A 187 12.50 4.21 9.80
CA TYR A 187 12.55 3.22 8.72
C TYR A 187 11.34 3.27 7.78
N LEU A 188 10.15 3.68 8.27
CA LEU A 188 8.92 3.75 7.47
C LEU A 188 8.88 5.08 6.70
N LYS A 189 8.61 4.99 5.43
CA LYS A 189 8.33 6.11 4.53
C LYS A 189 7.19 5.75 3.60
N GLY A 190 6.30 6.70 3.39
CA GLY A 190 5.15 6.56 2.51
C GLY A 190 4.87 7.83 1.73
N LEU A 191 4.16 7.67 0.64
CA LEU A 191 3.67 8.75 -0.21
C LEU A 191 2.19 8.53 -0.49
N ILE A 192 1.39 9.59 -0.36
CA ILE A 192 0.07 9.68 -0.98
C ILE A 192 0.23 10.52 -2.24
N CYS A 193 -0.03 9.91 -3.39
CA CYS A 193 0.12 10.57 -4.68
C CYS A 193 -1.20 10.56 -5.45
N ARG A 194 -1.57 11.68 -6.06
CA ARG A 194 -2.62 11.72 -7.09
C ARG A 194 -1.99 11.38 -8.42
N ILE A 195 -2.58 10.43 -9.15
CA ILE A 195 -2.10 9.94 -10.44
C ILE A 195 -3.05 10.40 -11.54
N CYS A 196 -2.52 11.23 -12.47
CA CYS A 196 -3.28 11.83 -13.58
C CYS A 196 -2.98 11.14 -14.90
#